data_52d6239ab542f98c339388726a9e33cc
#
_entry.id   52d6239ab542f98c339388726a9e33cc
#
_cell.length_a   1.000
_cell.length_b   1.000
_cell.length_c   1.000
_cell.angle_alpha   90.00
_cell.angle_beta   90.00
_cell.angle_gamma   90.00
#
_symmetry.space_group_name_H-M   'P 1'
#
loop_
_entity.id
_entity.type
_entity.pdbx_description
1 polymer ?
#
loop_
_entity_poly.entity_id
_entity_poly.type
_entity_poly.pdbx_seq_one_letter_code
_entity_poly.pdbx_strand_id
1 'polypeptide(L)'
;MKLTIERLTALTHQDFIDLAKIWPEQQPTSWHQWIIDGNPLFAARFNERLLGAVKVVVNGHNARLQDLCVREVTRRRGVGLYLIEETLRQLPAVQHWALGDEQITAENRAAIAGFMHACGFSRSTQDWQR
;
A
#
# COMPACT_ATOMS: atom_id res chain seq x y z
N MET A 1 -5.00 -6.37 -21.21
CA MET A 1 -5.26 -6.50 -19.78
C MET A 1 -4.55 -5.41 -19.04
N LYS A 2 -5.18 -4.87 -18.05
CA LYS A 2 -4.72 -3.62 -17.45
C LYS A 2 -4.63 -3.76 -15.93
N LEU A 3 -3.48 -3.35 -15.39
CA LEU A 3 -3.31 -3.19 -13.97
C LEU A 3 -4.00 -1.90 -13.53
N THR A 4 -4.89 -1.98 -12.56
CA THR A 4 -5.58 -0.81 -12.03
C THR A 4 -5.33 -0.70 -10.53
N ILE A 5 -5.30 0.55 -10.05
CA ILE A 5 -5.17 0.84 -8.63
C ILE A 5 -6.51 1.39 -8.16
N GLU A 6 -7.11 0.70 -7.19
CA GLU A 6 -8.45 1.02 -6.72
C GLU A 6 -8.45 1.32 -5.24
N ARG A 7 -9.24 2.32 -4.84
CA ARG A 7 -9.60 2.50 -3.44
C ARG A 7 -10.73 1.53 -3.13
N LEU A 8 -10.50 0.59 -2.25
CA LEU A 8 -11.49 -0.42 -1.89
C LEU A 8 -12.52 0.19 -0.93
N THR A 9 -13.79 0.14 -1.32
CA THR A 9 -14.90 0.61 -0.48
C THR A 9 -15.74 -0.53 0.07
N ALA A 10 -15.58 -1.71 -0.51
CA ALA A 10 -16.21 -2.95 -0.05
C ALA A 10 -15.32 -4.11 -0.48
N LEU A 11 -15.38 -5.21 0.25
CA LEU A 11 -14.56 -6.38 -0.04
C LEU A 11 -15.45 -7.54 -0.48
N THR A 12 -15.14 -8.13 -1.64
CA THR A 12 -15.78 -9.35 -2.10
C THR A 12 -15.13 -10.56 -1.43
N HIS A 13 -15.75 -11.73 -1.58
CA HIS A 13 -15.16 -12.97 -1.07
C HIS A 13 -13.75 -13.20 -1.67
N GLN A 14 -13.59 -12.95 -2.96
CA GLN A 14 -12.30 -13.10 -3.63
C GLN A 14 -11.28 -12.09 -3.09
N ASP A 15 -11.71 -10.87 -2.79
CA ASP A 15 -10.83 -9.85 -2.23
C ASP A 15 -10.29 -10.29 -0.86
N PHE A 16 -11.12 -10.90 -0.01
CA PHE A 16 -10.65 -11.44 1.27
C PHE A 16 -9.60 -12.52 1.07
N ILE A 17 -9.80 -13.41 0.10
CA ILE A 17 -8.83 -14.46 -0.21
C ILE A 17 -7.50 -13.85 -0.66
N ASP A 18 -7.56 -12.88 -1.54
CA ASP A 18 -6.36 -12.23 -2.09
C ASP A 18 -5.62 -11.42 -1.02
N LEU A 19 -6.34 -10.67 -0.19
CA LEU A 19 -5.72 -9.92 0.90
C LEU A 19 -5.08 -10.83 1.94
N ALA A 20 -5.65 -12.02 2.16
CA ALA A 20 -5.04 -13.01 3.05
C ALA A 20 -3.70 -13.51 2.52
N LYS A 21 -3.49 -13.51 1.20
CA LYS A 21 -2.21 -13.85 0.59
C LYS A 21 -1.21 -12.69 0.66
N ILE A 22 -1.71 -11.45 0.62
CA ILE A 22 -0.89 -10.25 0.73
C ILE A 22 -0.48 -10.03 2.18
N TRP A 23 -1.42 -10.20 3.10
CA TRP A 23 -1.23 -9.97 4.54
C TRP A 23 -1.63 -11.21 5.35
N PRO A 24 -0.86 -12.30 5.28
CA PRO A 24 -1.26 -13.57 5.90
C PRO A 24 -1.34 -13.53 7.42
N GLU A 25 -0.71 -12.55 8.06
CA GLU A 25 -0.71 -12.40 9.51
C GLU A 25 -1.81 -11.47 10.03
N GLN A 26 -2.57 -10.85 9.14
CA GLN A 26 -3.64 -9.92 9.53
C GLN A 26 -5.00 -10.62 9.57
N GLN A 27 -5.89 -10.07 10.40
CA GLN A 27 -7.25 -10.58 10.51
C GLN A 27 -8.15 -9.93 9.45
N PRO A 28 -8.98 -10.71 8.73
CA PRO A 28 -9.88 -10.14 7.72
C PRO A 28 -10.82 -9.08 8.26
N THR A 29 -11.25 -9.20 9.51
CA THR A 29 -12.13 -8.22 10.14
C THR A 29 -11.46 -6.85 10.26
N SER A 30 -10.13 -6.79 10.37
CA SER A 30 -9.42 -5.51 10.47
C SER A 30 -9.49 -4.73 9.14
N TRP A 31 -9.49 -5.41 8.01
CA TRP A 31 -9.61 -4.75 6.70
C TRP A 31 -10.99 -4.16 6.50
N HIS A 32 -12.02 -4.92 6.86
CA HIS A 32 -13.40 -4.47 6.78
C HIS A 32 -13.62 -3.25 7.70
N GLN A 33 -13.11 -3.32 8.93
CA GLN A 33 -13.22 -2.22 9.87
C GLN A 33 -12.49 -0.97 9.38
N TRP A 34 -11.33 -1.15 8.78
CA TRP A 34 -10.54 -0.04 8.19
C TRP A 34 -11.38 0.74 7.18
N ILE A 35 -12.07 0.02 6.31
CA ILE A 35 -12.91 0.60 5.27
C ILE A 35 -14.14 1.28 5.88
N ILE A 36 -14.80 0.62 6.83
CA ILE A 36 -15.99 1.17 7.50
C ILE A 36 -15.66 2.47 8.24
N ASP A 37 -14.47 2.55 8.84
CA ASP A 37 -14.03 3.75 9.54
C ASP A 37 -13.69 4.90 8.60
N GLY A 38 -13.77 4.69 7.29
CA GLY A 38 -13.54 5.72 6.28
C GLY A 38 -12.08 5.89 5.91
N ASN A 39 -11.21 5.00 6.35
CA ASN A 39 -9.78 5.07 6.03
C ASN A 39 -9.52 4.49 4.64
N PRO A 40 -8.67 5.13 3.81
CA PRO A 40 -8.35 4.58 2.49
C PRO A 40 -7.58 3.26 2.58
N LEU A 41 -7.97 2.32 1.72
CA LEU A 41 -7.22 1.10 1.48
C LEU A 41 -7.13 0.96 -0.04
N PHE A 42 -5.93 1.08 -0.58
CA PHE A 42 -5.70 0.98 -2.01
C PHE A 42 -5.10 -0.38 -2.37
N ALA A 43 -5.50 -0.90 -3.51
CA ALA A 43 -5.01 -2.19 -3.98
C ALA A 43 -4.76 -2.17 -5.48
N ALA A 44 -3.79 -2.97 -5.90
CA ALA A 44 -3.48 -3.19 -7.30
C ALA A 44 -4.24 -4.41 -7.78
N ARG A 45 -5.12 -4.22 -8.77
CA ARG A 45 -5.95 -5.28 -9.32
C ARG A 45 -5.54 -5.59 -10.76
N PHE A 46 -5.36 -6.87 -11.04
CA PHE A 46 -5.05 -7.37 -12.37
C PHE A 46 -5.82 -8.68 -12.58
N ASN A 47 -6.55 -8.79 -13.69
CA ASN A 47 -7.39 -9.96 -13.99
C ASN A 47 -8.31 -10.32 -12.82
N GLU A 48 -8.95 -9.29 -12.23
CA GLU A 48 -9.88 -9.46 -11.11
C GLU A 48 -9.24 -9.97 -9.81
N ARG A 49 -7.90 -10.05 -9.76
CA ARG A 49 -7.17 -10.50 -8.57
C ARG A 49 -6.32 -9.36 -8.00
N LEU A 50 -6.25 -9.28 -6.68
CA LEU A 50 -5.41 -8.30 -6.01
C LEU A 50 -3.98 -8.82 -5.92
N LEU A 51 -3.03 -7.99 -6.34
CA LEU A 51 -1.61 -8.34 -6.34
C LEU A 51 -0.84 -7.62 -5.24
N GLY A 52 -1.33 -6.51 -4.78
CA GLY A 52 -0.70 -5.73 -3.72
C GLY A 52 -1.70 -4.78 -3.09
N ALA A 53 -1.37 -4.27 -1.92
CA ALA A 53 -2.25 -3.36 -1.21
C ALA A 53 -1.46 -2.49 -0.24
N VAL A 54 -2.05 -1.35 0.12
CA VAL A 54 -1.48 -0.43 1.09
C VAL A 54 -2.62 0.25 1.85
N LYS A 55 -2.44 0.40 3.16
CA LYS A 55 -3.35 1.17 4.00
C LYS A 55 -2.85 2.61 4.09
N VAL A 56 -3.77 3.56 4.15
CA VAL A 56 -3.44 4.98 4.27
C VAL A 56 -4.14 5.56 5.49
N VAL A 57 -3.42 6.32 6.28
CA VAL A 57 -4.00 7.13 7.36
C VAL A 57 -3.87 8.58 6.94
N VAL A 58 -5.00 9.27 6.80
CA VAL A 58 -5.02 10.68 6.39
C VAL A 58 -5.33 11.55 7.60
N ASN A 59 -4.51 12.57 7.80
CA ASN A 59 -4.69 13.53 8.89
C ASN A 59 -4.46 14.94 8.34
N GLY A 60 -5.55 15.62 7.95
CA GLY A 60 -5.45 16.92 7.31
C GLY A 60 -4.77 16.82 5.95
N HIS A 61 -3.64 17.51 5.78
CA HIS A 61 -2.84 17.46 4.56
C HIS A 61 -1.70 16.46 4.63
N ASN A 62 -1.63 15.67 5.70
CA ASN A 62 -0.60 14.67 5.91
C ASN A 62 -1.21 13.28 5.78
N ALA A 63 -0.45 12.34 5.25
CA ALA A 63 -0.87 10.95 5.20
C ALA A 63 0.31 10.03 5.47
N ARG A 64 0.00 8.89 6.06
CA ARG A 64 0.98 7.85 6.35
C ARG A 64 0.57 6.57 5.67
N LEU A 65 1.49 5.98 4.94
CA LEU A 65 1.31 4.67 4.32
C LEU A 65 1.64 3.59 5.34
N GLN A 66 0.80 2.57 5.41
CA GLN A 66 0.99 1.45 6.33
C GLN A 66 0.82 0.13 5.60
N ASP A 67 1.55 -0.87 6.05
CA ASP A 67 1.39 -2.25 5.61
C ASP A 67 1.50 -2.43 4.09
N LEU A 68 2.32 -1.61 3.42
CA LEU A 68 2.56 -1.78 2.00
C LEU A 68 3.12 -3.18 1.73
N CYS A 69 2.40 -3.94 0.92
CA CYS A 69 2.82 -5.29 0.57
C CYS A 69 2.38 -5.63 -0.84
N VAL A 70 3.27 -6.28 -1.58
CA VAL A 70 3.01 -6.80 -2.92
C VAL A 70 3.31 -8.29 -2.88
N ARG A 71 2.45 -9.10 -3.52
CA ARG A 71 2.65 -10.55 -3.57
C ARG A 71 4.02 -10.88 -4.16
N GLU A 72 4.70 -11.83 -3.57
CA GLU A 72 6.06 -12.19 -3.94
C GLU A 72 6.22 -12.51 -5.43
N VAL A 73 5.24 -13.22 -5.99
CA VAL A 73 5.27 -13.61 -7.41
C VAL A 73 5.22 -12.42 -8.37
N THR A 74 4.81 -11.24 -7.89
CA THR A 74 4.68 -10.03 -8.71
C THR A 74 5.69 -8.95 -8.35
N ARG A 75 6.55 -9.20 -7.38
CA ARG A 75 7.60 -8.26 -7.00
C ARG A 75 8.56 -8.05 -8.17
N ARG A 76 9.13 -6.85 -8.27
CA ARG A 76 10.05 -6.43 -9.34
C ARG A 76 9.39 -6.27 -10.71
N ARG A 77 8.05 -6.26 -10.77
CA ARG A 77 7.30 -6.01 -12.01
C ARG A 77 6.65 -4.63 -12.03
N GLY A 78 7.07 -3.74 -11.13
CA GLY A 78 6.55 -2.38 -11.07
C GLY A 78 5.19 -2.23 -10.42
N VAL A 79 4.61 -3.30 -9.88
CA VAL A 79 3.28 -3.25 -9.25
C VAL A 79 3.31 -2.32 -8.04
N GLY A 80 4.31 -2.47 -7.17
CA GLY A 80 4.42 -1.63 -5.96
C GLY A 80 4.63 -0.17 -6.30
N LEU A 81 5.48 0.13 -7.28
CA LEU A 81 5.72 1.50 -7.71
C LEU A 81 4.44 2.13 -8.26
N TYR A 82 3.74 1.42 -9.12
CA TYR A 82 2.49 1.90 -9.69
C TYR A 82 1.41 2.10 -8.62
N LEU A 83 1.34 1.17 -7.65
CA LEU A 83 0.42 1.27 -6.52
C LEU A 83 0.65 2.57 -5.73
N ILE A 84 1.90 2.85 -5.39
CA ILE A 84 2.25 4.06 -4.64
C ILE A 84 1.96 5.31 -5.46
N GLU A 85 2.42 5.37 -6.71
CA GLU A 85 2.21 6.54 -7.57
C GLU A 85 0.73 6.87 -7.73
N GLU A 86 -0.10 5.86 -7.99
CA GLU A 86 -1.54 6.07 -8.16
C GLU A 86 -2.23 6.41 -6.84
N THR A 87 -1.79 5.84 -5.72
CA THR A 87 -2.33 6.19 -4.40
C THR A 87 -2.12 7.67 -4.11
N LEU A 88 -0.91 8.17 -4.37
CA LEU A 88 -0.60 9.58 -4.19
C LEU A 88 -1.43 10.46 -5.12
N ARG A 89 -1.60 10.03 -6.36
CA ARG A 89 -2.37 10.79 -7.36
C ARG A 89 -3.86 10.87 -7.00
N GLN A 90 -4.42 9.83 -6.42
CA GLN A 90 -5.84 9.79 -6.07
C GLN A 90 -6.18 10.56 -4.80
N LEU A 91 -5.17 11.00 -4.05
CA LEU A 91 -5.35 11.81 -2.84
C LEU A 91 -4.63 13.15 -3.00
N PRO A 92 -5.07 14.01 -3.94
CA PRO A 92 -4.33 15.24 -4.26
C PRO A 92 -4.34 16.28 -3.14
N ALA A 93 -5.25 16.18 -2.19
CA ALA A 93 -5.29 17.08 -1.04
C ALA A 93 -4.16 16.80 -0.04
N VAL A 94 -3.55 15.62 -0.09
CA VAL A 94 -2.43 15.27 0.78
C VAL A 94 -1.16 15.90 0.22
N GLN A 95 -0.46 16.67 1.07
CA GLN A 95 0.76 17.38 0.68
C GLN A 95 2.01 16.69 1.21
N HIS A 96 1.90 15.96 2.31
CA HIS A 96 3.02 15.27 2.94
C HIS A 96 2.70 13.80 3.12
N TRP A 97 3.61 12.95 2.66
CA TRP A 97 3.47 11.49 2.73
C TRP A 97 4.60 10.91 3.56
N ALA A 98 4.30 9.90 4.35
CA ALA A 98 5.29 9.19 5.14
C ALA A 98 5.05 7.68 5.08
N LEU A 99 6.12 6.91 5.16
CA LEU A 99 6.08 5.46 5.33
C LEU A 99 6.98 5.11 6.52
N GLY A 100 6.40 4.54 7.57
CA GLY A 100 7.17 4.10 8.72
C GLY A 100 8.00 2.84 8.37
N ASP A 101 9.17 2.69 8.98
CA ASP A 101 10.00 1.53 8.72
C ASP A 101 10.01 0.50 9.86
N GLU A 102 9.10 0.62 10.80
CA GLU A 102 8.97 -0.34 11.90
C GLU A 102 8.58 -1.74 11.43
N GLN A 103 8.02 -1.86 10.21
CA GLN A 103 7.64 -3.13 9.63
C GLN A 103 8.64 -3.64 8.60
N ILE A 104 9.74 -2.92 8.39
CA ILE A 104 10.75 -3.29 7.41
C ILE A 104 11.79 -4.16 8.09
N THR A 105 11.97 -5.38 7.60
CA THR A 105 12.99 -6.28 8.12
C THR A 105 14.38 -5.86 7.61
N ALA A 106 15.43 -6.26 8.32
CA ALA A 106 16.79 -5.96 7.91
C ALA A 106 17.10 -6.53 6.52
N GLU A 107 16.55 -7.69 6.18
CA GLU A 107 16.74 -8.34 4.89
C GLU A 107 16.17 -7.54 3.73
N ASN A 108 15.08 -6.80 3.96
CA ASN A 108 14.39 -6.04 2.92
C ASN A 108 14.80 -4.57 2.88
N ARG A 109 15.65 -4.13 3.80
CA ARG A 109 15.93 -2.71 3.98
C ARG A 109 16.53 -2.06 2.73
N ALA A 110 17.49 -2.71 2.10
CA ALA A 110 18.13 -2.18 0.88
C ALA A 110 17.16 -2.14 -0.30
N ALA A 111 16.34 -3.19 -0.48
CA ALA A 111 15.37 -3.25 -1.55
C ALA A 111 14.27 -2.19 -1.36
N ILE A 112 13.82 -2.00 -0.12
CA ILE A 112 12.83 -0.97 0.22
C ILE A 112 13.41 0.42 -0.01
N ALA A 113 14.66 0.65 0.34
CA ALA A 113 15.31 1.96 0.13
C ALA A 113 15.33 2.33 -1.35
N GLY A 114 15.73 1.41 -2.23
CA GLY A 114 15.72 1.63 -3.67
C GLY A 114 14.31 1.91 -4.20
N PHE A 115 13.34 1.13 -3.73
CA PHE A 115 11.94 1.31 -4.11
C PHE A 115 11.41 2.68 -3.66
N MET A 116 11.66 3.09 -2.41
CA MET A 116 11.17 4.37 -1.90
C MET A 116 11.82 5.55 -2.60
N HIS A 117 13.10 5.47 -2.94
CA HIS A 117 13.75 6.51 -3.75
C HIS A 117 13.11 6.60 -5.15
N ALA A 118 12.77 5.46 -5.75
CA ALA A 118 12.08 5.45 -7.04
C ALA A 118 10.70 6.11 -6.96
N CYS A 119 10.03 6.00 -5.81
CA CYS A 119 8.74 6.65 -5.55
C CYS A 119 8.87 8.13 -5.16
N GLY A 120 10.09 8.66 -5.08
CA GLY A 120 10.32 10.05 -4.71
C GLY A 120 10.37 10.33 -3.22
N PHE A 121 10.50 9.29 -2.39
CA PHE A 121 10.63 9.44 -0.94
C PHE A 121 12.08 9.61 -0.54
N SER A 122 12.30 10.39 0.53
CA SER A 122 13.60 10.58 1.14
C SER A 122 13.63 9.99 2.54
N ARG A 123 14.77 9.41 2.92
CA ARG A 123 14.93 8.82 4.24
C ARG A 123 15.00 9.91 5.31
N SER A 124 14.15 9.81 6.33
CA SER A 124 14.21 10.61 7.54
C SER A 124 14.76 9.76 8.68
N THR A 125 14.75 10.27 9.91
CA THR A 125 15.34 9.59 11.06
C THR A 125 14.71 8.22 11.33
N GLN A 126 13.39 8.11 11.19
CA GLN A 126 12.65 6.90 11.53
C GLN A 126 11.69 6.45 10.42
N ASP A 127 11.60 7.18 9.32
CA ASP A 127 10.66 6.85 8.27
C ASP A 127 11.10 7.40 6.91
N TRP A 128 10.29 7.13 5.90
CA TRP A 128 10.43 7.67 4.56
C TRP A 128 9.40 8.76 4.37
N GLN A 129 9.81 9.90 3.80
CA GLN A 129 8.94 11.07 3.62
C GLN A 129 8.99 11.60 2.20
N ARG A 130 7.85 12.10 1.76
CA ARG A 130 7.74 12.76 0.47
C ARG A 130 6.93 14.04 0.58
#